data_50956370ca7b9f6e59bc3b25ee0a7922
#
_entry.id   50956370ca7b9f6e59bc3b25ee0a7922
#
_cell.length_a   1.000
_cell.length_b   1.000
_cell.length_c   1.000
_cell.angle_alpha   90.00
_cell.angle_beta   90.00
_cell.angle_gamma   90.00
#
_symmetry.space_group_name_H-M   'P 1'
#
loop_
_entity.id
_entity.type
_entity.pdbx_description
1 polymer ?
#
loop_
_entity_poly.entity_id
_entity_poly.type
_entity_poly.pdbx_seq_one_letter_code
_entity_poly.pdbx_strand_id
1 'polypeptide(L)'
;MSTSNAEGGTRIETASLSLEVRCQYCHKSEDNVSFKGVDFASDDKLSKRRARFMLRMVDSLNSVVLPNLPGLEGKALRIECKTCHRGWHRPLLLTQELAEVIDTGGITAAVARYKTLREKESMEGRWDFGEWEMNLWSETLAAAGKDSQAIAMYELNLEYFPKSTSILTNLGRLYEKSDRAKAISYFERALAIQDIPQVRRRVDSLKALP
;
A
#
# COMPACT_ATOMS: atom_id res chain seq x y z
N MET A 1 -2.75 43.56 8.41
CA MET A 1 -1.60 43.59 9.28
C MET A 1 -0.93 42.23 9.16
N SER A 2 0.28 42.23 8.69
CA SER A 2 0.93 41.15 7.94
C SER A 2 1.68 40.17 8.87
N THR A 3 1.14 38.95 9.04
CA THR A 3 1.87 37.83 9.67
C THR A 3 1.87 36.55 8.80
N SER A 4 1.59 36.70 7.49
CA SER A 4 1.33 35.55 6.61
C SER A 4 2.51 34.98 5.84
N ASN A 5 3.70 35.59 5.88
CA ASN A 5 4.80 35.21 4.97
C ASN A 5 5.76 34.13 5.53
N ALA A 6 5.91 34.01 6.83
CA ALA A 6 6.82 32.99 7.41
C ALA A 6 6.21 31.60 7.44
N GLU A 7 4.90 31.49 7.72
CA GLU A 7 4.21 30.20 7.76
C GLU A 7 3.91 29.63 6.36
N GLY A 8 3.75 30.49 5.36
CA GLY A 8 3.51 30.06 3.98
C GLY A 8 4.74 29.43 3.32
N GLY A 9 5.93 29.98 3.57
CA GLY A 9 7.18 29.44 3.04
C GLY A 9 7.49 28.02 3.57
N THR A 10 7.38 27.84 4.86
CA THR A 10 7.60 26.52 5.50
C THR A 10 6.62 25.43 5.05
N ARG A 11 5.37 25.79 4.78
CA ARG A 11 4.36 24.82 4.29
C ARG A 11 4.62 24.34 2.86
N ILE A 12 5.09 25.23 1.97
CA ILE A 12 5.40 24.91 0.57
C ILE A 12 6.67 24.06 0.49
N GLU A 13 7.71 24.42 1.24
CA GLU A 13 8.93 23.62 1.35
C GLU A 13 8.64 22.22 1.91
N THR A 14 7.85 22.13 2.97
CA THR A 14 7.42 20.85 3.55
C THR A 14 6.64 20.00 2.54
N ALA A 15 5.76 20.60 1.73
CA ALA A 15 5.03 19.87 0.70
C ALA A 15 5.98 19.31 -0.39
N SER A 16 6.90 20.11 -0.89
CA SER A 16 7.86 19.68 -1.92
C SER A 16 8.74 18.54 -1.43
N LEU A 17 9.26 18.62 -0.19
CA LEU A 17 10.05 17.56 0.44
C LEU A 17 9.22 16.31 0.73
N SER A 18 7.97 16.48 1.16
CA SER A 18 7.09 15.35 1.48
C SER A 18 6.63 14.55 0.26
N LEU A 19 6.63 15.19 -0.91
CA LEU A 19 6.19 14.62 -2.19
C LEU A 19 7.37 14.26 -3.10
N GLU A 20 8.60 14.63 -2.74
CA GLU A 20 9.80 14.54 -3.58
C GLU A 20 9.62 15.15 -4.98
N VAL A 21 8.94 16.28 -5.04
CA VAL A 21 8.68 16.99 -6.28
C VAL A 21 9.29 18.40 -6.27
N ARG A 22 9.58 18.91 -7.46
CA ARG A 22 10.04 20.30 -7.64
C ARG A 22 8.83 21.24 -7.85
N CYS A 23 9.05 22.53 -7.73
CA CYS A 23 8.01 23.57 -7.87
C CYS A 23 7.26 23.46 -9.20
N GLN A 24 7.93 23.09 -10.28
CA GLN A 24 7.36 22.93 -11.61
C GLN A 24 6.35 21.77 -11.72
N TYR A 25 6.33 20.86 -10.77
CA TYR A 25 5.28 19.83 -10.69
C TYR A 25 3.89 20.48 -10.49
N CYS A 26 3.83 21.49 -9.63
CA CYS A 26 2.59 22.20 -9.30
C CYS A 26 2.42 23.52 -10.06
N HIS A 27 3.52 24.20 -10.43
CA HIS A 27 3.49 25.51 -11.07
C HIS A 27 3.82 25.42 -12.55
N LYS A 28 3.13 26.24 -13.35
CA LYS A 28 3.38 26.34 -14.79
C LYS A 28 4.71 27.07 -15.03
N SER A 29 5.53 26.57 -15.92
CA SER A 29 6.75 27.22 -16.41
C SER A 29 6.85 26.98 -17.92
N GLU A 30 7.74 27.70 -18.61
CA GLU A 30 7.86 27.59 -20.07
C GLU A 30 8.22 26.17 -20.54
N ASP A 31 9.11 25.49 -19.81
CA ASP A 31 9.66 24.17 -20.17
C ASP A 31 9.32 23.05 -19.14
N ASN A 32 8.60 23.36 -18.08
CA ASN A 32 8.32 22.48 -16.94
C ASN A 32 9.55 21.91 -16.20
N VAL A 33 10.75 22.44 -16.47
CA VAL A 33 12.02 22.00 -15.89
C VAL A 33 12.72 23.13 -15.13
N SER A 34 12.80 24.33 -15.74
CA SER A 34 13.44 25.50 -15.17
C SER A 34 12.44 26.42 -14.45
N PHE A 35 12.98 27.46 -13.78
CA PHE A 35 12.16 28.52 -13.20
C PHE A 35 11.80 29.63 -14.20
N LYS A 36 12.18 29.48 -15.46
CA LYS A 36 11.92 30.48 -16.47
C LYS A 36 10.42 30.58 -16.76
N GLY A 37 9.86 31.78 -16.65
CA GLY A 37 8.44 32.02 -16.86
C GLY A 37 7.51 31.31 -15.88
N VAL A 38 7.96 31.01 -14.65
CA VAL A 38 7.12 30.35 -13.65
C VAL A 38 5.97 31.24 -13.25
N ASP A 39 4.76 30.78 -13.47
CA ASP A 39 3.53 31.38 -12.97
C ASP A 39 3.11 30.72 -11.66
N PHE A 40 3.44 31.38 -10.55
CA PHE A 40 3.02 30.92 -9.22
C PHE A 40 1.55 31.19 -8.92
N ALA A 41 0.87 32.03 -9.67
CA ALA A 41 -0.54 32.40 -9.45
C ALA A 41 -1.48 31.43 -10.15
N SER A 42 -1.17 31.00 -11.38
CA SER A 42 -2.04 30.13 -12.18
C SER A 42 -2.38 28.83 -11.47
N ASP A 43 -3.63 28.43 -11.55
CA ASP A 43 -4.18 27.14 -11.10
C ASP A 43 -4.47 26.17 -12.28
N ASP A 44 -3.87 26.40 -13.44
CA ASP A 44 -4.07 25.57 -14.63
C ASP A 44 -3.67 24.09 -14.40
N LYS A 45 -2.60 23.87 -13.65
CA LYS A 45 -2.14 22.50 -13.36
C LYS A 45 -3.05 21.78 -12.36
N LEU A 46 -3.49 20.58 -12.76
CA LEU A 46 -4.30 19.73 -11.90
C LEU A 46 -3.56 19.37 -10.58
N SER A 47 -2.25 19.14 -10.65
CA SER A 47 -1.41 18.90 -9.47
C SER A 47 -1.50 20.04 -8.45
N LYS A 48 -1.49 21.30 -8.90
CA LYS A 48 -1.65 22.46 -8.01
C LYS A 48 -3.03 22.51 -7.36
N ARG A 49 -4.10 22.27 -8.13
CA ARG A 49 -5.47 22.23 -7.60
C ARG A 49 -5.63 21.11 -6.57
N ARG A 50 -5.06 19.94 -6.83
CA ARG A 50 -5.01 18.81 -5.87
C ARG A 50 -4.24 19.20 -4.60
N ALA A 51 -3.06 19.80 -4.73
CA ALA A 51 -2.28 20.26 -3.59
C ALA A 51 -3.05 21.24 -2.70
N ARG A 52 -3.76 22.22 -3.30
CA ARG A 52 -4.63 23.16 -2.53
C ARG A 52 -5.75 22.46 -1.78
N PHE A 53 -6.34 21.41 -2.37
CA PHE A 53 -7.35 20.61 -1.70
C PHE A 53 -6.75 19.84 -0.53
N MET A 54 -5.59 19.20 -0.73
CA MET A 54 -4.87 18.43 0.31
C MET A 54 -4.42 19.32 1.47
N LEU A 55 -3.95 20.54 1.19
CA LEU A 55 -3.60 21.51 2.24
C LEU A 55 -4.81 21.83 3.12
N ARG A 56 -5.97 22.12 2.51
CA ARG A 56 -7.22 22.37 3.26
C ARG A 56 -7.66 21.15 4.07
N MET A 57 -7.53 19.95 3.52
CA MET A 57 -7.83 18.70 4.22
C MET A 57 -6.93 18.54 5.47
N VAL A 58 -5.62 18.73 5.33
CA VAL A 58 -4.67 18.64 6.45
C VAL A 58 -4.97 19.72 7.51
N ASP A 59 -5.28 20.94 7.09
CA ASP A 59 -5.68 22.00 8.04
C ASP A 59 -6.97 21.62 8.80
N SER A 60 -7.97 21.07 8.11
CA SER A 60 -9.22 20.62 8.75
C SER A 60 -8.97 19.46 9.73
N LEU A 61 -8.14 18.49 9.35
CA LEU A 61 -7.76 17.40 10.25
C LEU A 61 -7.09 17.92 11.53
N ASN A 62 -6.15 18.84 11.40
CA ASN A 62 -5.41 19.38 12.54
C ASN A 62 -6.20 20.37 13.40
N SER A 63 -7.11 21.15 12.80
CA SER A 63 -7.83 22.21 13.53
C SER A 63 -9.21 21.78 14.03
N VAL A 64 -9.82 20.78 13.39
CA VAL A 64 -11.20 20.37 13.72
C VAL A 64 -11.26 18.93 14.19
N VAL A 65 -10.65 17.99 13.44
CA VAL A 65 -10.85 16.55 13.72
C VAL A 65 -10.02 16.10 14.91
N LEU A 66 -8.70 16.31 14.89
CA LEU A 66 -7.80 15.83 15.92
C LEU A 66 -8.07 16.42 17.31
N PRO A 67 -8.38 17.73 17.45
CA PRO A 67 -8.69 18.29 18.76
C PRO A 67 -9.95 17.70 19.42
N ASN A 68 -10.88 17.19 18.60
CA ASN A 68 -12.13 16.60 19.08
C ASN A 68 -12.09 15.05 19.14
N LEU A 69 -10.94 14.43 18.90
CA LEU A 69 -10.81 12.98 18.95
C LEU A 69 -10.71 12.50 20.39
N PRO A 70 -11.64 11.66 20.88
CA PRO A 70 -11.61 11.16 22.26
C PRO A 70 -10.29 10.48 22.59
N GLY A 71 -9.73 10.76 23.78
CA GLY A 71 -8.47 10.21 24.27
C GLY A 71 -7.21 10.90 23.75
N LEU A 72 -7.34 11.99 23.00
CA LEU A 72 -6.23 12.86 22.54
C LEU A 72 -6.21 14.22 23.23
N GLU A 73 -7.05 14.44 24.24
CA GLU A 73 -7.15 15.70 24.95
C GLU A 73 -5.76 16.12 25.49
N GLY A 74 -5.31 17.31 25.10
CA GLY A 74 -4.02 17.87 25.54
C GLY A 74 -2.78 17.23 24.89
N LYS A 75 -2.94 16.29 23.96
CA LYS A 75 -1.81 15.72 23.22
C LYS A 75 -1.56 16.48 21.91
N ALA A 76 -0.32 16.90 21.71
CA ALA A 76 0.11 17.58 20.50
C ALA A 76 0.30 16.59 19.34
N LEU A 77 -0.79 15.97 18.87
CA LEU A 77 -0.77 15.18 17.63
C LEU A 77 -0.98 16.13 16.44
N ARG A 78 -0.15 15.98 15.41
CA ARG A 78 -0.22 16.76 14.18
C ARG A 78 -0.04 15.87 12.97
N ILE A 79 -0.92 16.02 11.99
CA ILE A 79 -0.79 15.40 10.68
C ILE A 79 -0.08 16.39 9.75
N GLU A 80 0.92 15.91 9.03
CA GLU A 80 1.68 16.65 8.03
C GLU A 80 1.57 15.95 6.66
N CYS A 81 1.99 16.63 5.59
CA CYS A 81 2.01 16.02 4.25
C CYS A 81 2.79 14.70 4.24
N LYS A 82 3.94 14.67 4.95
CA LYS A 82 4.81 13.49 5.04
C LYS A 82 4.16 12.30 5.79
N THR A 83 3.19 12.55 6.66
CA THR A 83 2.46 11.49 7.38
C THR A 83 1.82 10.49 6.40
N CYS A 84 1.29 10.99 5.27
CA CYS A 84 0.68 10.16 4.24
C CYS A 84 1.60 9.93 3.03
N HIS A 85 2.32 10.98 2.59
CA HIS A 85 3.06 10.92 1.33
C HIS A 85 4.42 10.21 1.41
N ARG A 86 5.15 10.33 2.52
CA ARG A 86 6.43 9.62 2.75
C ARG A 86 7.45 9.75 1.61
N GLY A 87 7.45 10.88 0.89
CA GLY A 87 8.30 11.10 -0.28
C GLY A 87 7.65 10.71 -1.62
N TRP A 88 6.35 10.41 -1.66
CA TRP A 88 5.64 10.07 -2.89
C TRP A 88 4.54 11.08 -3.21
N HIS A 89 4.46 11.49 -4.47
CA HIS A 89 3.37 12.34 -4.93
C HIS A 89 2.00 11.62 -4.94
N ARG A 90 1.98 10.29 -4.93
CA ARG A 90 0.78 9.45 -4.75
C ARG A 90 0.97 8.53 -3.55
N PRO A 91 0.29 8.76 -2.41
CA PRO A 91 0.42 7.91 -1.23
C PRO A 91 -0.41 6.64 -1.42
N LEU A 92 0.16 5.66 -2.12
CA LEU A 92 -0.45 4.35 -2.34
C LEU A 92 -0.01 3.36 -1.27
N LEU A 93 -0.87 2.39 -0.96
CA LEU A 93 -0.47 1.16 -0.30
C LEU A 93 0.27 0.26 -1.31
N LEU A 94 1.12 -0.64 -0.82
CA LEU A 94 1.82 -1.62 -1.67
C LEU A 94 0.83 -2.42 -2.54
N THR A 95 -0.27 -2.86 -1.94
CA THR A 95 -1.33 -3.62 -2.60
C THR A 95 -2.04 -2.82 -3.69
N GLN A 96 -2.19 -1.50 -3.53
CA GLN A 96 -2.76 -0.63 -4.58
C GLN A 96 -1.79 -0.46 -5.75
N GLU A 97 -0.50 -0.26 -5.49
CA GLU A 97 0.55 -0.22 -6.53
C GLU A 97 0.54 -1.53 -7.32
N LEU A 98 0.54 -2.67 -6.64
CA LEU A 98 0.54 -3.98 -7.31
C LEU A 98 -0.76 -4.25 -8.09
N ALA A 99 -1.90 -3.78 -7.59
CA ALA A 99 -3.18 -3.90 -8.31
C ALA A 99 -3.14 -3.13 -9.64
N GLU A 100 -2.63 -1.89 -9.67
CA GLU A 100 -2.45 -1.12 -10.90
C GLU A 100 -1.50 -1.83 -11.88
N VAL A 101 -0.44 -2.47 -11.37
CA VAL A 101 0.48 -3.24 -12.21
C VAL A 101 -0.19 -4.50 -12.75
N ILE A 102 -1.03 -5.19 -11.99
CA ILE A 102 -1.82 -6.33 -12.48
C ILE A 102 -2.73 -5.91 -13.64
N ASP A 103 -3.43 -4.78 -13.47
CA ASP A 103 -4.38 -4.28 -14.47
C ASP A 103 -3.70 -3.91 -15.81
N THR A 104 -2.44 -3.49 -15.78
CA THR A 104 -1.70 -3.02 -16.97
C THR A 104 -0.73 -4.05 -17.53
N GLY A 105 -0.10 -4.87 -16.69
CA GLY A 105 0.98 -5.77 -17.06
C GLY A 105 0.79 -7.23 -16.63
N GLY A 106 -0.30 -7.51 -15.90
CA GLY A 106 -0.62 -8.85 -15.42
C GLY A 106 0.15 -9.28 -14.16
N ILE A 107 -0.15 -10.51 -13.73
CA ILE A 107 0.35 -11.08 -12.47
C ILE A 107 1.88 -11.14 -12.43
N THR A 108 2.50 -11.57 -13.52
CA THR A 108 3.97 -11.71 -13.59
C THR A 108 4.67 -10.37 -13.40
N ALA A 109 4.13 -9.30 -13.99
CA ALA A 109 4.67 -7.96 -13.80
C ALA A 109 4.53 -7.48 -12.34
N ALA A 110 3.41 -7.76 -11.69
CA ALA A 110 3.21 -7.41 -10.29
C ALA A 110 4.17 -8.16 -9.35
N VAL A 111 4.41 -9.45 -9.58
CA VAL A 111 5.41 -10.23 -8.84
C VAL A 111 6.81 -9.64 -9.00
N ALA A 112 7.20 -9.30 -10.23
CA ALA A 112 8.49 -8.67 -10.51
C ALA A 112 8.59 -7.28 -9.84
N ARG A 113 7.51 -6.48 -9.89
CA ARG A 113 7.43 -5.17 -9.25
C ARG A 113 7.59 -5.29 -7.74
N TYR A 114 6.88 -6.20 -7.08
CA TYR A 114 7.03 -6.44 -5.64
C TYR A 114 8.48 -6.75 -5.25
N LYS A 115 9.12 -7.68 -5.97
CA LYS A 115 10.52 -8.05 -5.69
C LYS A 115 11.47 -6.87 -5.84
N THR A 116 11.27 -6.07 -6.89
CA THR A 116 12.06 -4.84 -7.11
C THR A 116 11.86 -3.81 -6.00
N LEU A 117 10.61 -3.58 -5.58
CA LEU A 117 10.31 -2.64 -4.49
C LEU A 117 10.93 -3.12 -3.17
N ARG A 118 10.78 -4.40 -2.87
CA ARG A 118 11.32 -4.96 -1.63
C ARG A 118 12.84 -4.90 -1.58
N GLU A 119 13.52 -5.17 -2.70
CA GLU A 119 14.97 -5.10 -2.80
C GLU A 119 15.51 -3.68 -2.63
N LYS A 120 14.87 -2.71 -3.29
CA LYS A 120 15.38 -1.34 -3.38
C LYS A 120 14.86 -0.41 -2.30
N GLU A 121 13.65 -0.60 -1.84
CA GLU A 121 12.91 0.37 -1.04
C GLU A 121 12.49 -0.15 0.35
N SER A 122 12.87 -1.39 0.73
CA SER A 122 12.48 -1.96 2.04
C SER A 122 12.97 -1.15 3.24
N MET A 123 14.11 -0.48 3.11
CA MET A 123 14.70 0.34 4.18
C MET A 123 14.12 1.77 4.25
N GLU A 124 13.37 2.20 3.26
CA GLU A 124 12.86 3.58 3.18
C GLU A 124 11.55 3.79 3.96
N GLY A 125 10.92 2.70 4.43
CA GLY A 125 9.68 2.76 5.19
C GLY A 125 8.48 3.29 4.39
N ARG A 126 8.55 3.26 3.07
CA ARG A 126 7.48 3.70 2.16
C ARG A 126 6.37 2.68 2.06
N TRP A 127 6.74 1.40 1.99
CA TRP A 127 5.88 0.26 1.79
C TRP A 127 5.83 -0.63 3.02
N ASP A 128 4.68 -1.19 3.31
CA ASP A 128 4.57 -2.28 4.27
C ASP A 128 4.84 -3.61 3.57
N PHE A 129 6.01 -4.19 3.84
CA PHE A 129 6.38 -5.52 3.38
C PHE A 129 6.10 -6.60 4.44
N GLY A 130 5.29 -6.29 5.43
CA GLY A 130 4.84 -7.25 6.43
C GLY A 130 3.91 -8.31 5.83
N GLU A 131 3.81 -9.43 6.52
CA GLU A 131 2.98 -10.56 6.09
C GLU A 131 1.51 -10.18 5.90
N TRP A 132 0.99 -9.32 6.79
CA TRP A 132 -0.44 -9.05 6.91
C TRP A 132 -1.04 -8.30 5.73
N GLU A 133 -0.38 -7.30 5.18
CA GLU A 133 -0.92 -6.52 4.07
C GLU A 133 -1.17 -7.40 2.85
N MET A 134 -0.19 -8.22 2.50
CA MET A 134 -0.31 -9.15 1.36
C MET A 134 -1.32 -10.27 1.61
N ASN A 135 -1.42 -10.77 2.84
CA ASN A 135 -2.41 -11.78 3.19
C ASN A 135 -3.83 -11.25 3.05
N LEU A 136 -4.13 -10.11 3.66
CA LEU A 136 -5.46 -9.49 3.61
C LEU A 136 -5.87 -9.17 2.16
N TRP A 137 -4.93 -8.66 1.37
CA TRP A 137 -5.21 -8.41 -0.04
C TRP A 137 -5.46 -9.69 -0.84
N SER A 138 -4.68 -10.74 -0.61
CA SER A 138 -4.89 -12.05 -1.24
C SER A 138 -6.26 -12.66 -0.87
N GLU A 139 -6.69 -12.51 0.39
CA GLU A 139 -8.04 -12.90 0.83
C GLU A 139 -9.12 -12.11 0.08
N THR A 140 -8.91 -10.80 -0.10
CA THR A 140 -9.85 -9.94 -0.85
C THR A 140 -9.94 -10.36 -2.32
N LEU A 141 -8.81 -10.70 -2.95
CA LEU A 141 -8.78 -11.23 -4.31
C LEU A 141 -9.54 -12.57 -4.43
N ALA A 142 -9.32 -13.47 -3.48
CA ALA A 142 -10.02 -14.76 -3.43
C ALA A 142 -11.54 -14.58 -3.23
N ALA A 143 -11.94 -13.69 -2.34
CA ALA A 143 -13.35 -13.35 -2.11
C ALA A 143 -14.03 -12.74 -3.35
N ALA A 144 -13.26 -12.02 -4.18
CA ALA A 144 -13.71 -11.49 -5.47
C ALA A 144 -13.69 -12.52 -6.62
N GLY A 145 -13.36 -13.79 -6.35
CA GLY A 145 -13.26 -14.85 -7.35
C GLY A 145 -12.03 -14.78 -8.24
N LYS A 146 -11.05 -13.94 -7.90
CA LYS A 146 -9.77 -13.79 -8.61
C LYS A 146 -8.75 -14.82 -8.11
N ASP A 147 -9.12 -16.10 -8.10
CA ASP A 147 -8.35 -17.18 -7.46
C ASP A 147 -6.89 -17.24 -7.96
N SER A 148 -6.65 -17.08 -9.27
CA SER A 148 -5.29 -17.10 -9.83
C SER A 148 -4.42 -15.95 -9.32
N GLN A 149 -4.99 -14.76 -9.15
CA GLN A 149 -4.28 -13.61 -8.59
C GLN A 149 -4.00 -13.83 -7.10
N ALA A 150 -4.99 -14.31 -6.35
CA ALA A 150 -4.86 -14.63 -4.93
C ALA A 150 -3.75 -15.67 -4.68
N ILE A 151 -3.74 -16.76 -5.45
CA ILE A 151 -2.71 -17.81 -5.37
C ILE A 151 -1.33 -17.19 -5.60
N ALA A 152 -1.15 -16.44 -6.68
CA ALA A 152 0.14 -15.84 -7.00
C ALA A 152 0.65 -14.89 -5.91
N MET A 153 -0.23 -14.10 -5.30
CA MET A 153 0.15 -13.18 -4.21
C MET A 153 0.44 -13.94 -2.91
N TYR A 154 -0.30 -15.00 -2.60
CA TYR A 154 0.03 -15.86 -1.47
C TYR A 154 1.35 -16.61 -1.68
N GLU A 155 1.61 -17.16 -2.87
CA GLU A 155 2.87 -17.84 -3.17
C GLU A 155 4.05 -16.89 -3.07
N LEU A 156 3.91 -15.66 -3.60
CA LEU A 156 4.91 -14.60 -3.45
C LEU A 156 5.16 -14.28 -1.96
N ASN A 157 4.11 -14.13 -1.18
CA ASN A 157 4.23 -13.82 0.25
C ASN A 157 4.88 -14.99 1.01
N LEU A 158 4.58 -16.23 0.63
CA LEU A 158 5.17 -17.43 1.21
C LEU A 158 6.68 -17.55 0.96
N GLU A 159 7.23 -16.95 -0.12
CA GLU A 159 8.67 -16.89 -0.35
C GLU A 159 9.38 -16.17 0.81
N TYR A 160 8.75 -15.15 1.39
CA TYR A 160 9.31 -14.33 2.46
C TYR A 160 8.87 -14.77 3.86
N PHE A 161 7.72 -15.41 3.96
CA PHE A 161 7.15 -15.92 5.22
C PHE A 161 6.87 -17.43 5.14
N PRO A 162 7.91 -18.27 4.96
CA PRO A 162 7.77 -19.69 4.64
C PRO A 162 7.14 -20.54 5.76
N LYS A 163 7.06 -19.98 6.98
CA LYS A 163 6.46 -20.62 8.15
C LYS A 163 5.08 -20.08 8.50
N SER A 164 4.46 -19.29 7.63
CA SER A 164 3.12 -18.78 7.86
C SER A 164 2.07 -19.87 7.69
N THR A 165 1.48 -20.29 8.78
CA THR A 165 0.36 -21.26 8.76
C THR A 165 -0.89 -20.68 8.10
N SER A 166 -1.09 -19.36 8.18
CA SER A 166 -2.19 -18.64 7.53
C SER A 166 -2.07 -18.73 6.01
N ILE A 167 -0.91 -18.36 5.44
CA ILE A 167 -0.68 -18.44 4.00
C ILE A 167 -0.83 -19.88 3.50
N LEU A 168 -0.20 -20.83 4.17
CA LEU A 168 -0.26 -22.24 3.80
C LEU A 168 -1.69 -22.78 3.82
N THR A 169 -2.47 -22.43 4.83
CA THR A 169 -3.87 -22.84 4.94
C THR A 169 -4.72 -22.23 3.82
N ASN A 170 -4.53 -20.95 3.51
CA ASN A 170 -5.29 -20.27 2.47
C ASN A 170 -4.93 -20.77 1.07
N LEU A 171 -3.65 -21.05 0.79
CA LEU A 171 -3.24 -21.73 -0.45
C LEU A 171 -3.88 -23.12 -0.56
N GLY A 172 -3.86 -23.91 0.53
CA GLY A 172 -4.54 -25.20 0.56
C GLY A 172 -6.00 -25.09 0.14
N ARG A 173 -6.74 -24.14 0.72
CA ARG A 173 -8.17 -23.91 0.40
C ARG A 173 -8.39 -23.50 -1.06
N LEU A 174 -7.54 -22.64 -1.61
CA LEU A 174 -7.65 -22.19 -2.99
C LEU A 174 -7.37 -23.34 -3.97
N TYR A 175 -6.39 -24.18 -3.69
CA TYR A 175 -6.06 -25.33 -4.54
C TYR A 175 -7.05 -26.49 -4.43
N GLU A 176 -7.90 -26.56 -3.40
CA GLU A 176 -8.92 -27.63 -3.30
C GLU A 176 -9.83 -27.76 -4.52
N LYS A 177 -10.09 -26.64 -5.21
CA LYS A 177 -10.96 -26.61 -6.38
C LYS A 177 -10.27 -27.08 -7.67
N SER A 178 -8.95 -26.99 -7.73
CA SER A 178 -8.18 -27.18 -8.97
C SER A 178 -7.10 -28.25 -8.90
N ASP A 179 -6.48 -28.44 -7.72
CA ASP A 179 -5.38 -29.37 -7.53
C ASP A 179 -5.40 -29.93 -6.10
N ARG A 180 -6.08 -31.08 -5.93
CA ARG A 180 -6.20 -31.76 -4.64
C ARG A 180 -4.85 -32.12 -4.02
N ALA A 181 -3.89 -32.54 -4.83
CA ALA A 181 -2.58 -32.94 -4.34
C ALA A 181 -1.82 -31.75 -3.77
N LYS A 182 -1.84 -30.60 -4.46
CA LYS A 182 -1.27 -29.36 -3.95
C LYS A 182 -1.99 -28.88 -2.69
N ALA A 183 -3.31 -28.95 -2.65
CA ALA A 183 -4.09 -28.58 -1.47
C ALA A 183 -3.63 -29.36 -0.24
N ILE A 184 -3.54 -30.69 -0.35
CA ILE A 184 -3.04 -31.58 0.71
C ILE A 184 -1.62 -31.18 1.12
N SER A 185 -0.74 -30.97 0.16
CA SER A 185 0.65 -30.59 0.43
C SER A 185 0.76 -29.29 1.24
N TYR A 186 0.01 -28.26 0.88
CA TYR A 186 0.01 -26.99 1.63
C TYR A 186 -0.56 -27.17 3.05
N PHE A 187 -1.64 -27.91 3.21
CA PHE A 187 -2.21 -28.20 4.52
C PHE A 187 -1.27 -29.02 5.41
N GLU A 188 -0.58 -30.02 4.87
CA GLU A 188 0.42 -30.81 5.62
C GLU A 188 1.60 -29.95 6.06
N ARG A 189 2.06 -29.03 5.21
CA ARG A 189 3.09 -28.04 5.60
C ARG A 189 2.61 -27.15 6.74
N ALA A 190 1.35 -26.70 6.73
CA ALA A 190 0.79 -25.93 7.84
C ALA A 190 0.74 -26.76 9.13
N LEU A 191 0.31 -28.01 9.06
CA LEU A 191 0.23 -28.93 10.19
C LEU A 191 1.60 -29.29 10.76
N ALA A 192 2.65 -29.32 9.92
CA ALA A 192 4.02 -29.55 10.39
C ALA A 192 4.56 -28.38 11.24
N ILE A 193 3.99 -27.17 11.10
CA ILE A 193 4.37 -26.00 11.88
C ILE A 193 3.51 -25.89 13.13
N GLN A 194 2.20 -26.09 12.98
CA GLN A 194 1.24 -25.97 14.06
C GLN A 194 0.09 -26.98 13.88
N ASP A 195 -0.26 -27.67 14.95
CA ASP A 195 -1.45 -28.55 14.91
C ASP A 195 -2.72 -27.70 14.88
N ILE A 196 -3.41 -27.76 13.74
CA ILE A 196 -4.66 -27.04 13.47
C ILE A 196 -5.76 -28.10 13.23
N PRO A 197 -6.62 -28.40 14.21
CA PRO A 197 -7.59 -29.50 14.11
C PRO A 197 -8.52 -29.41 12.89
N GLN A 198 -8.88 -28.20 12.46
CA GLN A 198 -9.73 -27.99 11.29
C GLN A 198 -9.00 -28.37 9.99
N VAL A 199 -7.71 -28.03 9.88
CA VAL A 199 -6.87 -28.37 8.73
C VAL A 199 -6.63 -29.87 8.68
N ARG A 200 -6.39 -30.52 9.83
CA ARG A 200 -6.22 -31.97 9.92
C ARG A 200 -7.45 -32.70 9.38
N ARG A 201 -8.64 -32.36 9.88
CA ARG A 201 -9.90 -32.95 9.37
C ARG A 201 -10.08 -32.73 7.87
N ARG A 202 -9.63 -31.58 7.36
CA ARG A 202 -9.73 -31.29 5.93
C ARG A 202 -8.81 -32.16 5.10
N VAL A 203 -7.58 -32.38 5.55
CA VAL A 203 -6.62 -33.29 4.92
C VAL A 203 -7.18 -34.73 4.89
N ASP A 204 -7.71 -35.22 6.02
CA ASP A 204 -8.28 -36.56 6.10
C ASP A 204 -9.45 -36.72 5.12
N SER A 205 -10.34 -35.71 5.06
CA SER A 205 -11.44 -35.69 4.10
C SER A 205 -10.96 -35.71 2.64
N LEU A 206 -9.94 -34.91 2.30
CA LEU A 206 -9.40 -34.85 0.94
C LEU A 206 -8.70 -36.14 0.52
N LYS A 207 -8.04 -36.83 1.45
CA LYS A 207 -7.39 -38.13 1.21
C LYS A 207 -8.38 -39.28 1.07
N ALA A 208 -9.56 -39.17 1.68
CA ALA A 208 -10.61 -40.19 1.60
C ALA A 208 -11.43 -40.14 0.29
N LEU A 209 -11.30 -39.07 -0.49
CA LEU A 209 -11.96 -38.95 -1.79
C LEU A 209 -11.28 -39.86 -2.82
N PRO A 210 -12.04 -40.62 -3.65
CA PRO A 210 -11.52 -41.50 -4.68
C PRO A 210 -10.76 -40.75 -5.78
#